data_72825cc152f0c35e17494a39beada9e1
#
_entry.id   72825cc152f0c35e17494a39beada9e1
#
_cell.length_a   1.000
_cell.length_b   1.000
_cell.length_c   1.000
_cell.angle_alpha   90.00
_cell.angle_beta   90.00
_cell.angle_gamma   90.00
#
_symmetry.space_group_name_H-M   'P 1'
#
loop_
_entity.id
_entity.type
_entity.pdbx_description
1 polymer ?
#
loop_
_entity_poly.entity_id
_entity_poly.type
_entity_poly.pdbx_seq_one_letter_code
_entity_poly.pdbx_strand_id
1 'polypeptide(L)'
;GSDLNLKYAAEKFDAVMMLWYPGCQGGKAAARVLFGEISPSGKLPVTFYESLEELPDFTDYSMKGRTYRYMERKAQFPFGYGLTYSKVAVDKAEVKTCGQKINVEVEVQNNGAYDTEDVVQIYVKNIDSKNAIPNPMLAGFHRIFLKAGECRKIEIPIWEKAFTVVDETGKRMEEGKKFEIYAGCSQPDEKSKELTGIMPVKIIWEK
;
A
#
# COMPACT_ATOMS: atom_id res chain seq x y z
N GLY A 1 3.51 -6.27 -18.39
CA GLY A 1 3.10 -6.23 -17.05
C GLY A 1 4.18 -6.26 -16.00
N SER A 2 5.35 -5.67 -16.20
CA SER A 2 6.33 -5.41 -15.14
C SER A 2 6.33 -3.92 -14.78
N ASP A 3 7.13 -3.53 -13.81
CA ASP A 3 7.48 -2.14 -13.57
C ASP A 3 8.23 -1.56 -14.79
N LEU A 4 8.15 -0.27 -14.93
CA LEU A 4 8.79 0.52 -15.98
C LEU A 4 9.56 1.67 -15.34
N ASN A 5 10.68 2.07 -15.92
CA ASN A 5 11.30 3.33 -15.55
C ASN A 5 10.43 4.47 -16.09
N LEU A 6 9.73 5.15 -15.20
CA LEU A 6 8.83 6.25 -15.53
C LEU A 6 9.43 7.63 -15.24
N LYS A 7 10.74 7.73 -14.93
CA LYS A 7 11.39 8.99 -14.55
C LYS A 7 11.17 10.07 -15.58
N TYR A 8 11.47 9.78 -16.84
CA TYR A 8 11.25 10.73 -17.93
C TYR A 8 9.78 11.12 -18.08
N ALA A 9 8.86 10.15 -18.00
CA ALA A 9 7.43 10.42 -18.12
C ALA A 9 6.93 11.31 -16.98
N ALA A 10 7.33 11.01 -15.74
CA ALA A 10 6.95 11.79 -14.56
C ALA A 10 7.49 13.23 -14.57
N GLU A 11 8.63 13.47 -15.23
CA GLU A 11 9.22 14.81 -15.37
C GLU A 11 8.63 15.65 -16.53
N LYS A 12 8.11 15.00 -17.57
CA LYS A 12 7.72 15.66 -18.82
C LYS A 12 6.22 15.75 -19.06
N PHE A 13 5.43 14.92 -18.41
CA PHE A 13 3.99 14.88 -18.60
C PHE A 13 3.27 15.29 -17.31
N ASP A 14 2.17 16.04 -17.45
CA ASP A 14 1.35 16.49 -16.32
C ASP A 14 0.62 15.35 -15.63
N ALA A 15 0.37 14.23 -16.33
CA ALA A 15 -0.25 13.03 -15.80
C ALA A 15 0.30 11.77 -16.46
N VAL A 16 0.44 10.70 -15.66
CA VAL A 16 0.84 9.38 -16.13
C VAL A 16 -0.17 8.35 -15.62
N MET A 17 -0.77 7.60 -16.55
CA MET A 17 -1.75 6.56 -16.21
C MET A 17 -1.24 5.19 -16.65
N MET A 18 -1.07 4.27 -15.69
CA MET A 18 -0.67 2.89 -15.95
C MET A 18 -1.92 2.02 -16.12
N LEU A 19 -2.12 1.49 -17.32
CA LEU A 19 -3.29 0.68 -17.69
C LEU A 19 -3.03 -0.83 -17.61
N TRP A 20 -1.80 -1.25 -17.38
CA TRP A 20 -1.36 -2.65 -17.45
C TRP A 20 -1.79 -3.31 -18.78
N TYR A 21 -2.41 -4.49 -18.72
CA TYR A 21 -3.01 -5.19 -19.85
C TYR A 21 -4.54 -5.11 -19.74
N PRO A 22 -5.17 -4.08 -20.33
CA PRO A 22 -6.55 -3.70 -19.99
C PRO A 22 -7.63 -4.56 -20.66
N GLY A 23 -7.29 -5.51 -21.52
CA GLY A 23 -8.24 -6.35 -22.23
C GLY A 23 -9.14 -5.62 -23.23
N CYS A 24 -10.20 -6.27 -23.69
CA CYS A 24 -11.06 -5.77 -24.78
C CYS A 24 -11.86 -4.49 -24.45
N GLN A 25 -12.11 -4.21 -23.16
CA GLN A 25 -12.81 -3.00 -22.72
C GLN A 25 -11.84 -1.87 -22.28
N GLY A 26 -10.54 -2.05 -22.46
CA GLY A 26 -9.52 -1.14 -21.97
C GLY A 26 -9.64 0.27 -22.50
N GLY A 27 -9.90 0.45 -23.78
CA GLY A 27 -10.12 1.78 -24.37
C GLY A 27 -11.29 2.52 -23.73
N LYS A 28 -12.41 1.81 -23.50
CA LYS A 28 -13.58 2.40 -22.83
C LYS A 28 -13.27 2.77 -21.38
N ALA A 29 -12.58 1.90 -20.64
CA ALA A 29 -12.19 2.17 -19.25
C ALA A 29 -11.25 3.38 -19.18
N ALA A 30 -10.24 3.45 -20.03
CA ALA A 30 -9.32 4.59 -20.11
C ALA A 30 -10.05 5.89 -20.41
N ALA A 31 -10.94 5.90 -21.40
CA ALA A 31 -11.71 7.09 -21.78
C ALA A 31 -12.56 7.59 -20.60
N ARG A 32 -13.25 6.70 -19.89
CA ARG A 32 -14.09 7.07 -18.74
C ARG A 32 -13.27 7.72 -17.61
N VAL A 33 -12.05 7.24 -17.36
CA VAL A 33 -11.14 7.89 -16.41
C VAL A 33 -10.69 9.24 -16.97
N LEU A 34 -10.17 9.32 -18.20
CA LEU A 34 -9.64 10.56 -18.77
C LEU A 34 -10.69 11.69 -18.86
N PHE A 35 -11.94 11.34 -19.15
CA PHE A 35 -13.03 12.32 -19.21
C PHE A 35 -13.75 12.55 -17.86
N GLY A 36 -13.24 11.95 -16.77
CA GLY A 36 -13.76 12.19 -15.43
C GLY A 36 -15.12 11.55 -15.14
N GLU A 37 -15.59 10.60 -15.97
CA GLU A 37 -16.80 9.85 -15.69
C GLU A 37 -16.67 8.93 -14.46
N ILE A 38 -15.45 8.43 -14.23
CA ILE A 38 -15.08 7.63 -13.06
C ILE A 38 -13.75 8.10 -12.50
N SER A 39 -13.62 8.09 -11.17
CA SER A 39 -12.34 8.32 -10.51
C SER A 39 -11.46 7.06 -10.60
N PRO A 40 -10.14 7.18 -10.90
CA PRO A 40 -9.24 6.07 -10.74
C PRO A 40 -9.13 5.66 -9.27
N SER A 41 -8.90 4.38 -9.02
CA SER A 41 -8.78 3.83 -7.64
C SER A 41 -7.79 2.67 -7.57
N GLY A 42 -7.07 2.39 -8.65
CA GLY A 42 -6.07 1.34 -8.71
C GLY A 42 -4.85 1.64 -7.86
N LYS A 43 -4.28 0.61 -7.22
CA LYS A 43 -3.03 0.70 -6.48
C LYS A 43 -1.98 -0.17 -7.14
N LEU A 44 -0.73 0.28 -7.12
CA LEU A 44 0.39 -0.47 -7.70
C LEU A 44 0.63 -1.78 -6.93
N PRO A 45 0.56 -2.93 -7.60
CA PRO A 45 0.81 -4.23 -6.97
C PRO A 45 2.30 -4.58 -6.90
N VAL A 46 3.16 -3.72 -7.39
CA VAL A 46 4.63 -3.86 -7.39
C VAL A 46 5.28 -2.52 -7.08
N THR A 47 6.55 -2.55 -6.68
CA THR A 47 7.37 -1.37 -6.48
C THR A 47 7.99 -0.94 -7.80
N PHE A 48 7.90 0.32 -8.17
CA PHE A 48 8.60 0.89 -9.33
C PHE A 48 9.94 1.45 -8.87
N TYR A 49 11.02 0.92 -9.43
CA TYR A 49 12.38 1.37 -9.15
C TYR A 49 12.72 2.62 -9.96
N GLU A 50 13.60 3.45 -9.44
CA GLU A 50 14.03 4.67 -10.13
C GLU A 50 14.97 4.35 -11.29
N SER A 51 15.79 3.28 -11.16
CA SER A 51 16.75 2.84 -12.15
C SER A 51 16.93 1.31 -12.10
N LEU A 52 17.30 0.71 -13.25
CA LEU A 52 17.73 -0.69 -13.32
C LEU A 52 19.02 -0.96 -12.55
N GLU A 53 19.87 0.07 -12.38
CA GLU A 53 21.12 -0.01 -11.62
C GLU A 53 20.90 -0.23 -10.12
N GLU A 54 19.67 0.01 -9.64
CA GLU A 54 19.30 -0.23 -8.25
C GLU A 54 18.97 -1.69 -7.94
N LEU A 55 18.75 -2.49 -8.98
CA LEU A 55 18.46 -3.90 -8.82
C LEU A 55 19.73 -4.68 -8.48
N PRO A 56 19.68 -5.59 -7.50
CA PRO A 56 20.75 -6.56 -7.28
C PRO A 56 21.01 -7.40 -8.53
N ASP A 57 22.23 -7.97 -8.63
CA ASP A 57 22.58 -8.87 -9.72
C ASP A 57 21.51 -9.94 -9.96
N PHE A 58 21.26 -10.28 -11.22
CA PHE A 58 20.23 -11.23 -11.60
C PHE A 58 20.42 -12.62 -10.97
N THR A 59 21.65 -13.00 -10.69
CA THR A 59 22.02 -14.28 -10.03
C THR A 59 21.95 -14.23 -8.51
N ASP A 60 21.77 -13.05 -7.91
CA ASP A 60 21.54 -12.90 -6.47
C ASP A 60 20.10 -13.19 -6.14
N TYR A 61 19.82 -14.35 -5.55
CA TYR A 61 18.50 -14.78 -5.11
C TYR A 61 18.15 -14.35 -3.67
N SER A 62 19.00 -13.57 -3.02
CA SER A 62 18.65 -12.95 -1.74
C SER A 62 17.52 -11.91 -1.95
N MET A 63 16.73 -11.68 -0.93
CA MET A 63 15.68 -10.65 -1.00
C MET A 63 16.19 -9.24 -0.63
N LYS A 64 17.46 -9.11 -0.24
CA LYS A 64 18.04 -7.84 0.18
C LYS A 64 17.95 -6.80 -0.95
N GLY A 65 17.44 -5.62 -0.63
CA GLY A 65 17.24 -4.54 -1.58
C GLY A 65 16.11 -4.75 -2.60
N ARG A 66 15.36 -5.87 -2.53
CA ARG A 66 14.28 -6.19 -3.45
C ARG A 66 12.92 -5.92 -2.84
N THR A 67 11.97 -5.46 -3.64
CA THR A 67 10.59 -5.15 -3.28
C THR A 67 10.47 -4.18 -2.10
N TYR A 68 9.29 -3.64 -1.88
CA TYR A 68 9.02 -2.72 -0.76
C TYR A 68 9.38 -3.30 0.62
N ARG A 69 9.39 -4.64 0.77
CA ARG A 69 9.66 -5.30 2.06
C ARG A 69 11.11 -5.18 2.51
N TYR A 70 12.04 -5.10 1.54
CA TYR A 70 13.49 -5.19 1.80
C TYR A 70 14.27 -4.02 1.19
N MET A 71 13.60 -3.07 0.51
CA MET A 71 14.25 -1.87 -0.02
C MET A 71 14.75 -0.98 1.12
N GLU A 72 15.98 -0.52 0.96
CA GLU A 72 16.61 0.49 1.82
C GLU A 72 16.52 1.89 1.18
N ARG A 73 16.21 1.96 -0.11
CA ARG A 73 16.13 3.20 -0.91
C ARG A 73 14.69 3.61 -1.15
N LYS A 74 14.50 4.87 -1.57
CA LYS A 74 13.19 5.35 -2.00
C LYS A 74 12.84 4.72 -3.36
N ALA A 75 11.61 4.25 -3.49
CA ALA A 75 11.08 3.83 -4.79
C ALA A 75 10.76 5.05 -5.65
N GLN A 76 10.70 4.90 -6.96
CA GLN A 76 10.12 5.93 -7.84
C GLN A 76 8.62 6.07 -7.54
N PHE A 77 7.90 4.94 -7.58
CA PHE A 77 6.53 4.84 -7.10
C PHE A 77 6.41 3.62 -6.18
N PRO A 78 6.01 3.84 -4.91
CA PRO A 78 5.91 2.76 -3.93
C PRO A 78 4.83 1.73 -4.26
N PHE A 79 5.02 0.50 -3.78
CA PHE A 79 3.94 -0.49 -3.72
C PHE A 79 2.72 0.10 -3.01
N GLY A 80 1.52 -0.18 -3.50
CA GLY A 80 0.28 0.34 -2.92
C GLY A 80 -0.02 1.81 -3.24
N TYR A 81 0.83 2.52 -4.00
CA TYR A 81 0.57 3.87 -4.47
C TYR A 81 -0.45 3.91 -5.59
N GLY A 82 -1.26 4.95 -5.63
CA GLY A 82 -2.21 5.26 -6.69
C GLY A 82 -3.10 6.43 -6.28
N LEU A 83 -3.36 7.34 -7.20
CA LEU A 83 -4.16 8.54 -6.97
C LEU A 83 -5.63 8.32 -7.34
N THR A 84 -6.50 9.12 -6.72
CA THR A 84 -7.91 9.28 -7.09
C THR A 84 -8.17 10.74 -7.46
N TYR A 85 -9.34 11.05 -8.04
CA TYR A 85 -9.75 12.44 -8.30
C TYR A 85 -10.28 13.14 -7.04
N SER A 86 -10.31 12.44 -5.92
CA SER A 86 -10.71 12.97 -4.63
C SER A 86 -9.57 12.79 -3.62
N LYS A 87 -9.79 13.16 -2.38
CA LYS A 87 -8.79 13.03 -1.32
C LYS A 87 -9.35 12.14 -0.21
N VAL A 88 -8.97 10.86 -0.24
CA VAL A 88 -9.37 9.88 0.77
C VAL A 88 -8.28 9.73 1.82
N ALA A 89 -8.65 9.75 3.09
CA ALA A 89 -7.75 9.56 4.22
C ALA A 89 -8.36 8.65 5.27
N VAL A 90 -7.52 7.98 6.02
CA VAL A 90 -7.89 7.33 7.29
C VAL A 90 -7.61 8.32 8.41
N ASP A 91 -8.65 8.71 9.14
CA ASP A 91 -8.52 9.68 10.22
C ASP A 91 -8.26 9.01 11.57
N LYS A 92 -8.85 7.82 11.78
CA LYS A 92 -8.67 7.02 13.00
C LYS A 92 -8.55 5.55 12.66
N ALA A 93 -7.78 4.83 13.48
CA ALA A 93 -7.65 3.40 13.39
C ALA A 93 -7.48 2.79 14.80
N GLU A 94 -8.12 1.66 15.04
CA GLU A 94 -8.06 0.93 16.30
C GLU A 94 -8.02 -0.57 16.05
N VAL A 95 -7.18 -1.29 16.80
CA VAL A 95 -7.12 -2.75 16.72
C VAL A 95 -8.23 -3.35 17.55
N LYS A 96 -9.01 -4.24 16.96
CA LYS A 96 -10.07 -5.02 17.61
C LYS A 96 -9.71 -6.50 17.61
N THR A 97 -9.74 -7.14 18.75
CA THR A 97 -9.53 -8.58 18.89
C THR A 97 -10.84 -9.27 19.22
N CYS A 98 -11.18 -10.31 18.46
CA CYS A 98 -12.35 -11.15 18.69
C CYS A 98 -11.92 -12.62 18.64
N GLY A 99 -11.67 -13.21 19.80
CA GLY A 99 -11.03 -14.53 19.91
C GLY A 99 -9.63 -14.51 19.28
N GLN A 100 -9.39 -15.36 18.29
CA GLN A 100 -8.11 -15.40 17.56
C GLN A 100 -8.03 -14.43 16.37
N LYS A 101 -9.15 -13.80 15.99
CA LYS A 101 -9.18 -12.86 14.85
C LYS A 101 -8.76 -11.48 15.31
N ILE A 102 -7.91 -10.86 14.52
CA ILE A 102 -7.44 -9.49 14.72
C ILE A 102 -7.93 -8.67 13.52
N ASN A 103 -8.70 -7.64 13.81
CA ASN A 103 -9.21 -6.69 12.83
C ASN A 103 -8.66 -5.29 13.14
N VAL A 104 -8.62 -4.43 12.15
CA VAL A 104 -8.45 -2.98 12.35
C VAL A 104 -9.75 -2.30 11.97
N GLU A 105 -10.40 -1.66 12.95
CA GLU A 105 -11.48 -0.71 12.69
C GLU A 105 -10.85 0.60 12.25
N VAL A 106 -11.29 1.12 11.11
CA VAL A 106 -10.80 2.39 10.56
C VAL A 106 -11.97 3.33 10.26
N GLU A 107 -11.76 4.60 10.52
CA GLU A 107 -12.63 5.70 10.10
C GLU A 107 -12.01 6.33 8.86
N VAL A 108 -12.68 6.17 7.72
CA VAL A 108 -12.20 6.62 6.40
C VAL A 108 -13.06 7.76 5.93
N GLN A 109 -12.44 8.85 5.50
CA GLN A 109 -13.12 10.04 5.01
C GLN A 109 -12.69 10.40 3.60
N ASN A 110 -13.66 10.76 2.78
CA ASN A 110 -13.45 11.43 1.51
C ASN A 110 -13.49 12.94 1.71
N ASN A 111 -12.33 13.57 1.81
CA ASN A 111 -12.18 15.02 2.03
C ASN A 111 -12.26 15.84 0.74
N GLY A 112 -12.53 15.21 -0.41
CA GLY A 112 -12.60 15.88 -1.71
C GLY A 112 -14.01 16.13 -2.18
N ALA A 113 -14.12 16.75 -3.36
CA ALA A 113 -15.38 17.20 -3.95
C ALA A 113 -16.07 16.16 -4.85
N TYR A 114 -15.44 15.00 -5.08
CA TYR A 114 -15.93 13.98 -6.01
C TYR A 114 -16.17 12.66 -5.31
N ASP A 115 -17.19 11.94 -5.78
CA ASP A 115 -17.38 10.54 -5.41
C ASP A 115 -16.18 9.72 -5.91
N THR A 116 -15.69 8.82 -5.11
CA THR A 116 -14.54 7.98 -5.49
C THR A 116 -14.56 6.63 -4.82
N GLU A 117 -13.88 5.67 -5.43
CA GLU A 117 -13.40 4.48 -4.73
C GLU A 117 -11.94 4.68 -4.33
N ASP A 118 -11.54 4.05 -3.25
CA ASP A 118 -10.12 3.90 -2.89
C ASP A 118 -9.89 2.57 -2.18
N VAL A 119 -8.62 2.22 -1.95
CA VAL A 119 -8.24 1.00 -1.25
C VAL A 119 -7.54 1.36 0.05
N VAL A 120 -8.21 1.07 1.16
CA VAL A 120 -7.61 1.13 2.49
C VAL A 120 -6.72 -0.09 2.68
N GLN A 121 -5.49 0.14 3.13
CA GLN A 121 -4.44 -0.85 3.26
C GLN A 121 -3.95 -0.88 4.70
N ILE A 122 -3.77 -2.08 5.25
CA ILE A 122 -3.22 -2.30 6.58
C ILE A 122 -1.84 -2.92 6.43
N TYR A 123 -0.84 -2.26 7.01
CA TYR A 123 0.53 -2.76 7.04
C TYR A 123 0.94 -3.09 8.46
N VAL A 124 1.70 -4.17 8.63
CA VAL A 124 2.20 -4.64 9.93
C VAL A 124 3.71 -4.76 9.89
N LYS A 125 4.37 -4.29 10.93
CA LYS A 125 5.79 -4.46 11.18
C LYS A 125 5.99 -5.05 12.57
N ASN A 126 6.70 -6.15 12.65
CA ASN A 126 7.20 -6.69 13.92
C ASN A 126 8.44 -5.87 14.34
N ILE A 127 8.47 -5.33 15.55
CA ILE A 127 9.51 -4.41 16.02
C ILE A 127 10.44 -4.98 17.09
N ASP A 128 10.15 -6.16 17.62
CA ASP A 128 10.93 -6.81 18.67
C ASP A 128 11.45 -8.21 18.28
N SER A 129 11.24 -8.64 17.04
CA SER A 129 11.83 -9.88 16.51
C SER A 129 13.12 -9.62 15.75
N LYS A 130 14.14 -10.43 15.98
CA LYS A 130 15.40 -10.40 15.23
C LYS A 130 15.26 -10.88 13.78
N ASN A 131 14.23 -11.71 13.51
CA ASN A 131 13.92 -12.24 12.18
C ASN A 131 12.87 -11.39 11.43
N ALA A 132 12.52 -10.21 11.95
CA ALA A 132 11.59 -9.32 11.30
C ALA A 132 12.15 -8.78 9.98
N ILE A 133 11.27 -8.67 8.97
CA ILE A 133 11.63 -7.96 7.74
C ILE A 133 11.77 -6.46 8.03
N PRO A 134 12.66 -5.74 7.29
CA PRO A 134 12.98 -4.36 7.63
C PRO A 134 11.81 -3.38 7.49
N ASN A 135 10.93 -3.59 6.51
CA ASN A 135 9.83 -2.67 6.21
C ASN A 135 8.46 -3.25 6.55
N PRO A 136 7.44 -2.42 6.83
CA PRO A 136 6.07 -2.88 7.07
C PRO A 136 5.53 -3.69 5.89
N MET A 137 4.85 -4.80 6.17
CA MET A 137 4.27 -5.70 5.19
C MET A 137 2.75 -5.51 5.09
N LEU A 138 2.20 -5.45 3.88
CA LEU A 138 0.75 -5.47 3.67
C LEU A 138 0.15 -6.72 4.34
N ALA A 139 -0.84 -6.50 5.17
CA ALA A 139 -1.46 -7.52 6.03
C ALA A 139 -2.98 -7.60 5.89
N GLY A 140 -3.58 -6.65 5.23
CA GLY A 140 -5.00 -6.61 4.92
C GLY A 140 -5.33 -5.41 4.05
N PHE A 141 -6.44 -5.46 3.32
CA PHE A 141 -6.93 -4.31 2.55
C PHE A 141 -8.43 -4.44 2.30
N HIS A 142 -9.04 -3.29 2.03
CA HIS A 142 -10.46 -3.21 1.67
C HIS A 142 -10.69 -2.10 0.65
N ARG A 143 -11.38 -2.40 -0.45
CA ARG A 143 -11.83 -1.40 -1.42
C ARG A 143 -13.15 -0.81 -0.95
N ILE A 144 -13.24 0.52 -0.91
CA ILE A 144 -14.40 1.25 -0.42
C ILE A 144 -14.82 2.33 -1.42
N PHE A 145 -16.13 2.47 -1.63
CA PHE A 145 -16.72 3.61 -2.32
C PHE A 145 -17.19 4.64 -1.30
N LEU A 146 -16.86 5.90 -1.51
CA LEU A 146 -17.26 7.04 -0.67
C LEU A 146 -17.78 8.18 -1.54
N LYS A 147 -18.91 8.72 -1.15
CA LYS A 147 -19.40 9.98 -1.72
C LYS A 147 -18.52 11.15 -1.28
N ALA A 148 -18.60 12.26 -2.00
CA ALA A 148 -17.95 13.49 -1.61
C ALA A 148 -18.34 13.90 -0.17
N GLY A 149 -17.34 14.13 0.68
CA GLY A 149 -17.54 14.47 2.10
C GLY A 149 -17.99 13.32 3.01
N GLU A 150 -18.15 12.09 2.48
CA GLU A 150 -18.60 10.95 3.30
C GLU A 150 -17.51 10.45 4.22
N CYS A 151 -17.87 10.17 5.47
CA CYS A 151 -17.06 9.45 6.44
C CYS A 151 -17.71 8.09 6.73
N ARG A 152 -16.93 7.02 6.76
CA ARG A 152 -17.42 5.67 7.02
C ARG A 152 -16.46 4.87 7.90
N LYS A 153 -17.02 4.07 8.80
CA LYS A 153 -16.27 3.08 9.57
C LYS A 153 -16.35 1.73 8.89
N ILE A 154 -15.20 1.07 8.79
CA ILE A 154 -15.07 -0.30 8.29
C ILE A 154 -14.10 -1.10 9.15
N GLU A 155 -14.28 -2.42 9.18
CA GLU A 155 -13.35 -3.35 9.79
C GLU A 155 -12.59 -4.12 8.72
N ILE A 156 -11.28 -4.20 8.85
CA ILE A 156 -10.38 -4.90 7.93
C ILE A 156 -9.65 -6.01 8.69
N PRO A 157 -9.84 -7.28 8.32
CA PRO A 157 -9.14 -8.38 8.97
C PRO A 157 -7.65 -8.35 8.62
N ILE A 158 -6.81 -8.62 9.62
CA ILE A 158 -5.37 -8.83 9.42
C ILE A 158 -5.13 -10.33 9.20
N TRP A 159 -4.33 -10.65 8.21
CA TRP A 159 -3.90 -12.04 7.95
C TRP A 159 -3.02 -12.55 9.09
N GLU A 160 -3.33 -13.71 9.65
CA GLU A 160 -2.60 -14.31 10.77
C GLU A 160 -1.08 -14.38 10.54
N LYS A 161 -0.66 -14.66 9.29
CA LYS A 161 0.75 -14.70 8.90
C LYS A 161 1.49 -13.37 9.09
N ALA A 162 0.80 -12.24 9.21
CA ALA A 162 1.42 -10.94 9.44
C ALA A 162 2.10 -10.83 10.82
N PHE A 163 1.70 -11.68 11.75
CA PHE A 163 2.26 -11.75 13.11
C PHE A 163 3.31 -12.84 13.28
N THR A 164 3.80 -13.40 12.20
CA THR A 164 4.83 -14.45 12.20
C THR A 164 6.04 -13.99 11.41
N VAL A 165 7.18 -14.58 11.70
CA VAL A 165 8.44 -14.38 10.99
C VAL A 165 8.92 -15.71 10.41
N VAL A 166 9.92 -15.64 9.53
CA VAL A 166 10.60 -16.82 8.97
C VAL A 166 12.05 -16.74 9.39
N ASP A 167 12.55 -17.78 10.04
CA ASP A 167 13.94 -17.88 10.49
C ASP A 167 14.92 -18.22 9.33
N GLU A 168 16.20 -18.27 9.65
CA GLU A 168 17.27 -18.57 8.69
C GLU A 168 17.16 -19.96 8.06
N THR A 169 16.42 -20.89 8.70
CA THR A 169 16.18 -22.24 8.17
C THR A 169 14.97 -22.30 7.24
N GLY A 170 14.25 -21.18 7.05
CA GLY A 170 13.01 -21.12 6.30
C GLY A 170 11.77 -21.53 7.06
N LYS A 171 11.86 -21.79 8.38
CA LYS A 171 10.74 -22.18 9.23
C LYS A 171 9.96 -20.96 9.69
N ARG A 172 8.64 -21.00 9.51
CA ARG A 172 7.74 -19.98 10.04
C ARG A 172 7.43 -20.20 11.51
N MET A 173 7.48 -19.11 12.27
CA MET A 173 7.27 -19.16 13.73
C MET A 173 6.66 -17.84 14.23
N GLU A 174 6.05 -17.90 15.40
CA GLU A 174 5.69 -16.71 16.17
C GLU A 174 6.92 -16.26 16.95
N GLU A 175 7.34 -15.02 16.74
CA GLU A 175 8.45 -14.39 17.47
C GLU A 175 8.13 -12.91 17.64
N GLY A 176 8.41 -12.36 18.81
CA GLY A 176 8.05 -11.00 19.15
C GLY A 176 6.58 -10.85 19.58
N LYS A 177 6.29 -9.76 20.27
CA LYS A 177 4.96 -9.42 20.77
C LYS A 177 4.54 -8.01 20.43
N LYS A 178 5.49 -7.17 19.99
CA LYS A 178 5.26 -5.75 19.69
C LYS A 178 5.22 -5.51 18.20
N PHE A 179 4.16 -4.84 17.76
CA PHE A 179 3.90 -4.58 16.34
C PHE A 179 3.55 -3.12 16.13
N GLU A 180 4.05 -2.57 15.03
CA GLU A 180 3.51 -1.35 14.44
C GLU A 180 2.49 -1.73 13.39
N ILE A 181 1.28 -1.19 13.50
CA ILE A 181 0.20 -1.38 12.56
C ILE A 181 -0.10 -0.02 11.94
N TYR A 182 -0.15 0.02 10.62
CA TYR A 182 -0.41 1.24 9.86
C TYR A 182 -1.68 1.05 9.04
N ALA A 183 -2.58 2.05 9.07
CA ALA A 183 -3.81 2.07 8.30
C ALA A 183 -3.88 3.32 7.44
N GLY A 184 -4.05 3.17 6.13
CA GLY A 184 -4.10 4.29 5.19
C GLY A 184 -4.36 3.84 3.77
N CYS A 185 -4.30 4.76 2.81
CA CYS A 185 -4.51 4.47 1.39
C CYS A 185 -3.21 4.30 0.58
N SER A 186 -2.07 4.23 1.27
CA SER A 186 -0.74 4.04 0.70
C SER A 186 0.19 3.34 1.67
N GLN A 187 1.36 2.93 1.20
CA GLN A 187 2.42 2.37 2.04
C GLN A 187 2.92 3.42 3.06
N PRO A 188 3.29 3.00 4.30
CA PRO A 188 3.79 3.91 5.33
C PRO A 188 5.28 4.24 5.13
N ASP A 189 5.60 4.98 4.08
CA ASP A 189 6.96 5.43 3.77
C ASP A 189 6.97 6.91 3.36
N GLU A 190 8.16 7.54 3.43
CA GLU A 190 8.33 8.96 3.12
C GLU A 190 8.01 9.29 1.65
N LYS A 191 8.26 8.36 0.72
CA LYS A 191 7.94 8.61 -0.69
C LYS A 191 6.44 8.63 -0.94
N SER A 192 5.68 7.72 -0.33
CA SER A 192 4.21 7.76 -0.34
C SER A 192 3.68 9.08 0.22
N LYS A 193 4.24 9.55 1.32
CA LYS A 193 3.90 10.86 1.90
C LYS A 193 4.22 12.03 0.97
N GLU A 194 5.39 12.03 0.34
CA GLU A 194 5.77 13.05 -0.65
C GLU A 194 4.76 13.12 -1.80
N LEU A 195 4.30 11.96 -2.30
CA LEU A 195 3.41 11.84 -3.45
C LEU A 195 1.94 12.11 -3.13
N THR A 196 1.47 11.76 -1.93
CA THR A 196 0.04 11.84 -1.55
C THR A 196 -0.26 12.99 -0.60
N GLY A 197 0.75 13.50 0.11
CA GLY A 197 0.59 14.45 1.20
C GLY A 197 -0.01 13.86 2.48
N ILE A 198 -0.22 12.52 2.54
CA ILE A 198 -0.91 11.84 3.64
C ILE A 198 -0.02 10.72 4.18
N MET A 199 0.08 10.61 5.50
CA MET A 199 0.68 9.44 6.15
C MET A 199 -0.41 8.52 6.69
N PRO A 200 -0.25 7.19 6.60
CA PRO A 200 -1.09 6.24 7.31
C PRO A 200 -1.10 6.47 8.83
N VAL A 201 -2.23 6.22 9.47
CA VAL A 201 -2.36 6.23 10.93
C VAL A 201 -1.55 5.07 11.50
N LYS A 202 -0.71 5.37 12.50
CA LYS A 202 0.16 4.40 13.16
C LYS A 202 -0.41 4.00 14.52
N ILE A 203 -0.44 2.70 14.80
CA ILE A 203 -0.83 2.11 16.08
C ILE A 203 0.33 1.25 16.57
N ILE A 204 0.66 1.34 17.86
CA ILE A 204 1.51 0.36 18.54
C ILE A 204 0.60 -0.66 19.22
N TRP A 205 0.79 -1.92 18.92
CA TRP A 205 -0.02 -3.01 19.43
C TRP A 205 0.84 -4.12 20.01
N GLU A 206 0.41 -4.66 21.15
CA GLU A 206 1.04 -5.80 21.82
C GLU A 206 0.09 -7.01 21.77
N LYS A 207 0.63 -8.15 21.29
CA LYS A 207 -0.08 -9.43 21.19
C LYS A 207 -0.09 -10.16 22.53
#